data_e94af6d07da5549e589e3bdc147972f8
#
_entry.id   e94af6d07da5549e589e3bdc147972f8
#
_cell.length_a   1.000
_cell.length_b   1.000
_cell.length_c   1.000
_cell.angle_alpha   90.00
_cell.angle_beta   90.00
_cell.angle_gamma   90.00
#
_symmetry.space_group_name_H-M   'P 1'
#
loop_
_entity.id
_entity.type
_entity.pdbx_description
1 polymer ?
#
loop_
_entity_poly.entity_id
_entity_poly.type
_entity_poly.pdbx_seq_one_letter_code
_entity_poly.pdbx_strand_id
1 'polypeptide(L)'
;MKMKKVTGLLAMTVAAVMAMTGCGGNDAADESTGNKVYHIGIIQQMEHGSLDQATKGFEDKLTELLGEDNVEFDYQNAQGEQANCTTISTKFVSDGCDLIMANATTALQTAAAATSDIPIVGTSVTDYVTAGVVESNEAPGKNVTGVSDLASVEKQIDVLMQFCDKENTKVAVVYCSAEPNSIYQAERAERYLKRLKRDCAIYTVADSNDVQAVLTKAVQECGAIFIPT
;
A
#
# COMPACT_ATOMS: atom_id res chain seq x y z
N MET A 1 -42.29 -42.26 56.41
CA MET A 1 -41.82 -43.14 57.50
C MET A 1 -40.37 -42.82 57.80
N LYS A 2 -40.14 -42.28 59.03
CA LYS A 2 -38.90 -42.21 59.85
C LYS A 2 -37.63 -41.60 59.12
N MET A 3 -37.22 -40.36 59.36
CA MET A 3 -36.50 -39.77 60.53
C MET A 3 -35.29 -40.58 61.04
N LYS A 4 -34.10 -39.95 61.03
CA LYS A 4 -33.13 -39.79 62.11
C LYS A 4 -31.95 -39.03 61.57
N LYS A 5 -31.64 -37.81 61.89
CA LYS A 5 -30.94 -37.14 62.95
C LYS A 5 -29.74 -37.91 63.52
N VAL A 6 -28.56 -37.26 63.52
CA VAL A 6 -27.56 -37.13 64.60
C VAL A 6 -26.41 -36.30 64.03
N THR A 7 -26.14 -35.09 64.36
CA THR A 7 -25.57 -34.39 65.52
C THR A 7 -24.19 -34.91 65.99
N GLY A 8 -23.24 -34.01 66.02
CA GLY A 8 -21.99 -34.12 66.76
C GLY A 8 -20.89 -33.27 66.11
N LEU A 9 -20.62 -32.16 66.57
CA LEU A 9 -19.97 -31.52 67.71
C LEU A 9 -18.47 -31.27 67.47
N LEU A 10 -18.12 -29.99 67.30
CA LEU A 10 -17.20 -29.17 68.09
C LEU A 10 -15.75 -29.62 68.21
N ALA A 11 -14.83 -28.86 67.73
CA ALA A 11 -13.62 -28.46 68.52
C ALA A 11 -12.98 -27.18 67.93
N MET A 12 -12.97 -26.22 68.74
CA MET A 12 -12.28 -24.94 68.76
C MET A 12 -10.75 -25.15 68.94
N THR A 13 -9.94 -24.33 68.23
CA THR A 13 -8.67 -23.72 68.77
C THR A 13 -8.26 -22.64 67.80
N VAL A 14 -8.41 -21.39 68.14
CA VAL A 14 -7.52 -20.43 68.81
C VAL A 14 -6.36 -19.94 67.94
N ALA A 15 -6.56 -18.74 67.45
CA ALA A 15 -5.70 -17.56 67.34
C ALA A 15 -4.16 -17.73 67.18
N ALA A 16 -3.68 -17.09 66.12
CA ALA A 16 -2.46 -16.25 66.21
C ALA A 16 -2.57 -15.09 65.24
N VAL A 17 -2.84 -13.91 65.78
CA VAL A 17 -2.64 -12.60 65.15
C VAL A 17 -1.15 -12.40 65.05
N MET A 18 -0.64 -12.23 63.80
CA MET A 18 0.60 -11.51 63.56
C MET A 18 0.31 -10.45 62.49
N ALA A 19 0.15 -9.26 63.02
CA ALA A 19 0.30 -8.03 62.24
C ALA A 19 1.75 -7.93 61.77
N MET A 20 2.00 -8.01 60.50
CA MET A 20 3.19 -7.44 59.88
C MET A 20 2.70 -6.39 58.85
N THR A 21 2.89 -5.15 59.28
CA THR A 21 3.00 -3.99 58.41
C THR A 21 4.10 -4.26 57.38
N GLY A 22 3.71 -4.60 56.17
CA GLY A 22 4.60 -4.68 55.02
C GLY A 22 4.17 -3.58 54.05
N CYS A 23 5.09 -2.67 53.86
CA CYS A 23 5.06 -1.52 52.95
C CYS A 23 4.38 -1.81 51.59
N GLY A 24 3.73 -0.77 51.09
CA GLY A 24 3.21 -0.70 49.75
C GLY A 24 4.22 -1.14 48.71
N GLY A 25 3.91 -2.23 48.06
CA GLY A 25 4.41 -2.54 46.76
C GLY A 25 3.44 -1.90 45.77
N ASN A 26 3.87 -0.81 45.20
CA ASN A 26 3.35 -0.29 43.95
C ASN A 26 3.68 -1.38 42.94
N ASP A 27 2.69 -2.16 42.49
CA ASP A 27 2.81 -2.92 41.27
C ASP A 27 2.84 -1.88 40.12
N ALA A 28 4.00 -1.20 40.02
CA ALA A 28 4.41 -0.63 38.76
C ALA A 28 4.57 -1.84 37.83
N ALA A 29 3.67 -1.95 36.89
CA ALA A 29 3.92 -2.72 35.68
C ALA A 29 5.36 -2.38 35.28
N ASP A 30 6.20 -3.36 35.24
CA ASP A 30 7.53 -3.31 34.66
C ASP A 30 7.27 -3.04 33.16
N GLU A 31 7.09 -1.76 32.80
CA GLU A 31 7.31 -1.31 31.46
C GLU A 31 8.80 -1.52 31.20
N SER A 32 9.11 -2.71 30.74
CA SER A 32 10.35 -2.98 30.04
C SER A 32 10.42 -1.97 28.90
N THR A 33 11.01 -0.81 29.17
CA THR A 33 11.44 0.16 28.17
C THR A 33 12.68 -0.37 27.44
N GLY A 34 12.60 -1.60 26.94
CA GLY A 34 13.42 -2.02 25.83
C GLY A 34 12.94 -1.25 24.62
N ASN A 35 13.80 -0.41 24.03
CA ASN A 35 13.49 0.25 22.77
C ASN A 35 13.02 -0.81 21.79
N LYS A 36 11.73 -0.77 21.40
CA LYS A 36 11.21 -1.67 20.37
C LYS A 36 11.81 -1.23 19.05
N VAL A 37 12.53 -2.11 18.38
CA VAL A 37 12.95 -1.91 16.99
C VAL A 37 11.82 -2.40 16.08
N TYR A 38 11.34 -1.52 15.21
CA TYR A 38 10.32 -1.84 14.22
C TYR A 38 10.96 -2.34 12.94
N HIS A 39 10.55 -3.51 12.46
CA HIS A 39 10.98 -4.09 11.20
C HIS A 39 10.03 -3.69 10.08
N ILE A 40 10.50 -2.88 9.15
CA ILE A 40 9.70 -2.29 8.08
C ILE A 40 10.12 -2.90 6.74
N GLY A 41 9.21 -3.65 6.12
CA GLY A 41 9.40 -4.12 4.74
C GLY A 41 9.06 -3.01 3.74
N ILE A 42 9.94 -2.75 2.80
CA ILE A 42 9.71 -1.79 1.71
C ILE A 42 9.77 -2.54 0.38
N ILE A 43 8.64 -2.62 -0.31
CA ILE A 43 8.57 -3.17 -1.66
C ILE A 43 8.37 -2.05 -2.68
N GLN A 44 9.37 -1.83 -3.51
CA GLN A 44 9.32 -0.91 -4.65
C GLN A 44 9.18 -1.69 -5.94
N GLN A 45 8.22 -1.32 -6.79
CA GLN A 45 7.91 -2.06 -8.00
C GLN A 45 9.08 -2.10 -8.98
N MET A 46 9.77 -0.98 -9.18
CA MET A 46 10.94 -0.88 -10.07
C MET A 46 11.84 0.29 -9.68
N GLU A 47 13.04 0.33 -10.24
CA GLU A 47 13.92 1.50 -10.15
C GLU A 47 13.36 2.63 -11.02
N HIS A 48 13.01 3.74 -10.38
CA HIS A 48 12.51 4.94 -11.05
C HIS A 48 12.65 6.14 -10.12
N GLY A 49 13.18 7.26 -10.63
CA GLY A 49 13.51 8.41 -9.81
C GLY A 49 12.38 8.95 -8.93
N SER A 50 11.12 8.88 -9.37
CA SER A 50 9.97 9.29 -8.55
C SER A 50 9.68 8.28 -7.43
N LEU A 51 9.80 6.97 -7.72
CA LEU A 51 9.60 5.93 -6.71
C LEU A 51 10.73 5.96 -5.68
N ASP A 52 11.97 6.17 -6.11
CA ASP A 52 13.14 6.28 -5.23
C ASP A 52 12.99 7.46 -4.26
N GLN A 53 12.48 8.61 -4.74
CA GLN A 53 12.20 9.76 -3.88
C GLN A 53 11.05 9.51 -2.89
N ALA A 54 10.02 8.78 -3.31
CA ALA A 54 8.91 8.42 -2.41
C ALA A 54 9.38 7.45 -1.31
N THR A 55 10.17 6.44 -1.67
CA THR A 55 10.79 5.52 -0.70
C THR A 55 11.66 6.27 0.28
N LYS A 56 12.59 7.10 -0.24
CA LYS A 56 13.47 7.90 0.61
C LYS A 56 12.69 8.82 1.56
N GLY A 57 11.65 9.49 1.07
CA GLY A 57 10.82 10.36 1.91
C GLY A 57 10.10 9.60 3.03
N PHE A 58 9.67 8.38 2.78
CA PHE A 58 9.10 7.50 3.78
C PHE A 58 10.13 7.09 4.84
N GLU A 59 11.31 6.63 4.42
CA GLU A 59 12.40 6.24 5.33
C GLU A 59 12.85 7.40 6.21
N ASP A 60 13.12 8.58 5.58
CA ASP A 60 13.55 9.78 6.30
C ASP A 60 12.52 10.18 7.37
N LYS A 61 11.23 10.17 7.00
CA LYS A 61 10.18 10.59 7.93
C LYS A 61 9.92 9.58 9.05
N LEU A 62 9.99 8.31 8.76
CA LEU A 62 9.81 7.28 9.78
C LEU A 62 10.98 7.25 10.77
N THR A 63 12.21 7.42 10.27
CA THR A 63 13.42 7.59 11.08
C THR A 63 13.34 8.83 11.97
N GLU A 64 12.86 9.97 11.44
CA GLU A 64 12.64 11.19 12.24
C GLU A 64 11.63 10.97 13.39
N LEU A 65 10.56 10.20 13.13
CA LEU A 65 9.48 9.98 14.10
C LEU A 65 9.85 8.97 15.19
N LEU A 66 10.55 7.91 14.82
CA LEU A 66 10.84 6.78 15.74
C LEU A 66 12.24 6.84 16.34
N GLY A 67 13.18 7.51 15.69
CA GLY A 67 14.61 7.47 15.97
C GLY A 67 15.31 6.36 15.19
N GLU A 68 16.56 6.61 14.79
CA GLU A 68 17.36 5.72 13.94
C GLU A 68 17.56 4.33 14.58
N ASP A 69 17.73 4.29 15.91
CA ASP A 69 17.94 3.04 16.66
C ASP A 69 16.67 2.19 16.83
N ASN A 70 15.50 2.71 16.46
CA ASN A 70 14.19 2.07 16.68
C ASN A 70 13.50 1.61 15.39
N VAL A 71 14.15 1.71 14.23
CA VAL A 71 13.60 1.28 12.95
C VAL A 71 14.66 0.59 12.10
N GLU A 72 14.28 -0.53 11.51
CA GLU A 72 15.09 -1.28 10.55
C GLU A 72 14.30 -1.46 9.26
N PHE A 73 14.91 -1.11 8.12
CA PHE A 73 14.28 -1.19 6.81
C PHE A 73 14.84 -2.38 6.01
N ASP A 74 13.95 -3.24 5.52
CA ASP A 74 14.25 -4.24 4.49
C ASP A 74 13.70 -3.74 3.15
N TYR A 75 14.55 -3.06 2.36
CA TYR A 75 14.21 -2.56 1.05
C TYR A 75 14.42 -3.63 -0.02
N GLN A 76 13.39 -3.88 -0.83
CA GLN A 76 13.41 -4.83 -1.94
C GLN A 76 12.82 -4.19 -3.21
N ASN A 77 13.55 -4.32 -4.33
CA ASN A 77 13.13 -3.85 -5.65
C ASN A 77 12.65 -5.04 -6.49
N ALA A 78 11.42 -4.97 -6.98
CA ALA A 78 10.81 -6.03 -7.78
C ALA A 78 11.19 -6.01 -9.27
N GLN A 79 11.96 -5.00 -9.71
CA GLN A 79 12.48 -4.87 -11.08
C GLN A 79 11.40 -4.87 -12.17
N GLY A 80 10.20 -4.39 -11.86
CA GLY A 80 9.07 -4.34 -12.77
C GLY A 80 8.28 -5.66 -12.91
N GLU A 81 8.72 -6.72 -12.22
CA GLU A 81 8.13 -8.04 -12.37
C GLU A 81 7.12 -8.35 -11.25
N GLN A 82 5.87 -8.64 -11.61
CA GLN A 82 4.81 -8.98 -10.65
C GLN A 82 5.17 -10.22 -9.82
N ALA A 83 5.84 -11.21 -10.41
CA ALA A 83 6.27 -12.41 -9.70
C ALA A 83 7.26 -12.09 -8.57
N ASN A 84 8.16 -11.12 -8.80
CA ASN A 84 9.08 -10.65 -7.76
C ASN A 84 8.31 -9.91 -6.66
N CYS A 85 7.32 -9.06 -7.02
CA CYS A 85 6.45 -8.41 -6.02
C CYS A 85 5.79 -9.45 -5.10
N THR A 86 5.26 -10.53 -5.66
CA THR A 86 4.64 -11.62 -4.89
C THR A 86 5.63 -12.30 -3.97
N THR A 87 6.83 -12.59 -4.46
CA THR A 87 7.89 -13.24 -3.68
C THR A 87 8.34 -12.38 -2.52
N ILE A 88 8.57 -11.08 -2.76
CA ILE A 88 8.97 -10.10 -1.74
C ILE A 88 7.87 -9.94 -0.69
N SER A 89 6.60 -9.80 -1.11
CA SER A 89 5.47 -9.68 -0.18
C SER A 89 5.36 -10.91 0.74
N THR A 90 5.53 -12.11 0.18
CA THR A 90 5.52 -13.36 0.96
C THR A 90 6.70 -13.42 1.94
N LYS A 91 7.89 -12.95 1.54
CA LYS A 91 9.06 -12.83 2.41
C LYS A 91 8.77 -11.94 3.61
N PHE A 92 8.24 -10.73 3.42
CA PHE A 92 7.95 -9.80 4.50
C PHE A 92 6.93 -10.35 5.50
N VAL A 93 5.93 -11.11 5.03
CA VAL A 93 4.99 -11.82 5.92
C VAL A 93 5.70 -12.89 6.73
N SER A 94 6.59 -13.67 6.09
CA SER A 94 7.34 -14.74 6.76
C SER A 94 8.34 -14.20 7.78
N ASP A 95 8.94 -13.05 7.51
CA ASP A 95 9.90 -12.39 8.38
C ASP A 95 9.20 -11.66 9.55
N GLY A 96 7.88 -11.52 9.49
CA GLY A 96 7.08 -10.89 10.56
C GLY A 96 7.30 -9.39 10.64
N CYS A 97 7.37 -8.69 9.51
CA CYS A 97 7.48 -7.24 9.50
C CYS A 97 6.34 -6.57 10.30
N ASP A 98 6.65 -5.52 11.04
CA ASP A 98 5.65 -4.73 11.78
C ASP A 98 4.78 -3.87 10.85
N LEU A 99 5.31 -3.50 9.68
CA LEU A 99 4.63 -2.73 8.64
C LEU A 99 5.23 -3.02 7.28
N ILE A 100 4.41 -2.98 6.24
CA ILE A 100 4.87 -3.03 4.84
C ILE A 100 4.57 -1.70 4.16
N MET A 101 5.58 -1.07 3.59
CA MET A 101 5.43 0.05 2.67
C MET A 101 5.45 -0.49 1.24
N ALA A 102 4.39 -0.21 0.48
CA ALA A 102 4.25 -0.65 -0.90
C ALA A 102 4.28 0.55 -1.84
N ASN A 103 5.29 0.61 -2.71
CA ASN A 103 5.53 1.71 -3.64
C ASN A 103 5.16 1.28 -5.06
N ALA A 104 4.07 1.80 -5.56
CA ALA A 104 3.34 1.56 -6.80
C ALA A 104 2.22 0.49 -6.68
N THR A 105 1.31 0.52 -7.68
CA THR A 105 0.03 -0.24 -7.64
C THR A 105 0.23 -1.74 -7.54
N THR A 106 1.10 -2.34 -8.37
CA THR A 106 1.34 -3.80 -8.37
C THR A 106 1.98 -4.27 -7.07
N ALA A 107 2.93 -3.48 -6.52
CA ALA A 107 3.53 -3.75 -5.22
C ALA A 107 2.46 -3.75 -4.10
N LEU A 108 1.56 -2.77 -4.11
CA LEU A 108 0.45 -2.70 -3.16
C LEU A 108 -0.52 -3.88 -3.28
N GLN A 109 -0.89 -4.26 -4.50
CA GLN A 109 -1.80 -5.38 -4.74
C GLN A 109 -1.23 -6.69 -4.20
N THR A 110 0.05 -6.95 -4.45
CA THR A 110 0.72 -8.19 -3.98
C THR A 110 0.90 -8.20 -2.46
N ALA A 111 1.24 -7.07 -1.84
CA ALA A 111 1.31 -6.96 -0.39
C ALA A 111 -0.06 -7.18 0.26
N ALA A 112 -1.13 -6.55 -0.25
CA ALA A 112 -2.49 -6.72 0.24
C ALA A 112 -3.04 -8.14 0.04
N ALA A 113 -2.59 -8.84 -1.00
CA ALA A 113 -2.95 -10.24 -1.21
C ALA A 113 -2.18 -11.21 -0.29
N ALA A 114 -0.99 -10.82 0.18
CA ALA A 114 -0.15 -11.67 1.02
C ALA A 114 -0.56 -11.67 2.49
N THR A 115 -1.15 -10.59 2.99
CA THR A 115 -1.53 -10.46 4.42
C THR A 115 -2.76 -9.58 4.63
N SER A 116 -3.57 -9.98 5.62
CA SER A 116 -4.65 -9.15 6.17
C SER A 116 -4.32 -8.55 7.55
N ASP A 117 -3.18 -8.93 8.12
CA ASP A 117 -2.83 -8.65 9.52
C ASP A 117 -1.75 -7.57 9.64
N ILE A 118 -0.71 -7.63 8.80
CA ILE A 118 0.36 -6.63 8.81
C ILE A 118 -0.19 -5.34 8.19
N PRO A 119 -0.07 -4.18 8.86
CA PRO A 119 -0.43 -2.89 8.27
C PRO A 119 0.34 -2.61 6.98
N ILE A 120 -0.34 -2.09 5.97
CA ILE A 120 0.24 -1.75 4.67
C ILE A 120 0.01 -0.27 4.39
N VAL A 121 1.09 0.45 4.10
CA VAL A 121 1.06 1.86 3.66
C VAL A 121 1.46 1.92 2.19
N GLY A 122 0.52 2.35 1.34
CA GLY A 122 0.78 2.54 -0.09
C GLY A 122 1.22 3.96 -0.42
N THR A 123 2.13 4.08 -1.39
CA THR A 123 2.49 5.36 -2.03
C THR A 123 2.65 5.15 -3.53
N SER A 124 2.61 6.22 -4.32
CA SER A 124 2.69 6.15 -5.79
C SER A 124 1.60 5.23 -6.38
N VAL A 125 0.41 5.30 -5.80
CA VAL A 125 -0.75 4.48 -6.18
C VAL A 125 -1.83 5.39 -6.74
N THR A 126 -2.22 5.12 -7.97
CA THR A 126 -3.19 5.95 -8.69
C THR A 126 -4.57 5.92 -8.02
N ASP A 127 -5.13 4.75 -7.79
CA ASP A 127 -6.46 4.60 -7.19
C ASP A 127 -6.59 3.27 -6.44
N TYR A 128 -6.86 3.32 -5.15
CA TYR A 128 -6.90 2.16 -4.26
C TYR A 128 -8.13 1.28 -4.49
N VAL A 129 -9.26 1.88 -4.89
CA VAL A 129 -10.48 1.15 -5.20
C VAL A 129 -10.31 0.37 -6.51
N THR A 130 -9.76 1.02 -7.55
CA THR A 130 -9.45 0.37 -8.83
C THR A 130 -8.40 -0.73 -8.67
N ALA A 131 -7.43 -0.53 -7.76
CA ALA A 131 -6.47 -1.57 -7.40
C ALA A 131 -7.11 -2.77 -6.67
N GLY A 132 -8.36 -2.62 -6.20
CA GLY A 132 -9.12 -3.70 -5.53
C GLY A 132 -8.66 -4.00 -4.10
N VAL A 133 -7.91 -3.10 -3.48
CA VAL A 133 -7.32 -3.31 -2.15
C VAL A 133 -8.12 -2.69 -1.02
N VAL A 134 -9.03 -1.76 -1.33
CA VAL A 134 -9.95 -1.12 -0.38
C VAL A 134 -11.37 -1.07 -0.95
N GLU A 135 -12.38 -0.96 -0.08
CA GLU A 135 -13.78 -0.81 -0.49
C GLU A 135 -14.08 0.62 -0.95
N SER A 136 -13.57 1.60 -0.22
CA SER A 136 -13.60 3.03 -0.60
C SER A 136 -12.39 3.76 -0.04
N ASN A 137 -12.08 4.94 -0.58
CA ASN A 137 -10.98 5.75 -0.08
C ASN A 137 -11.29 6.37 1.29
N GLU A 138 -12.57 6.64 1.58
CA GLU A 138 -13.04 7.23 2.84
C GLU A 138 -13.08 6.21 3.97
N ALA A 139 -13.34 4.94 3.63
CA ALA A 139 -13.43 3.84 4.58
C ALA A 139 -12.74 2.59 3.98
N PRO A 140 -11.42 2.49 4.08
CA PRO A 140 -10.64 1.39 3.48
C PRO A 140 -11.07 0.00 3.96
N GLY A 141 -11.47 -0.13 5.23
CA GLY A 141 -12.10 -1.33 5.78
C GLY A 141 -11.17 -2.52 6.05
N LYS A 142 -9.87 -2.40 5.71
CA LYS A 142 -8.85 -3.45 5.86
C LYS A 142 -7.55 -2.87 6.43
N ASN A 143 -6.49 -3.66 6.36
CA ASN A 143 -5.14 -3.31 6.83
C ASN A 143 -4.36 -2.37 5.88
N VAL A 144 -4.98 -1.83 4.83
CA VAL A 144 -4.35 -0.99 3.82
C VAL A 144 -4.74 0.46 4.00
N THR A 145 -3.76 1.37 3.97
CA THR A 145 -3.93 2.82 3.87
C THR A 145 -2.84 3.42 3.00
N GLY A 146 -2.89 4.73 2.73
CA GLY A 146 -1.84 5.40 1.97
C GLY A 146 -2.29 6.69 1.32
N VAL A 147 -1.53 7.12 0.31
CA VAL A 147 -1.79 8.34 -0.45
C VAL A 147 -1.97 8.03 -1.93
N SER A 148 -2.96 8.66 -2.57
CA SER A 148 -3.16 8.56 -4.02
C SER A 148 -2.36 9.64 -4.72
N ASP A 149 -1.72 9.27 -5.83
CA ASP A 149 -1.02 10.19 -6.74
C ASP A 149 -1.84 10.50 -8.01
N LEU A 150 -3.14 10.14 -8.03
CA LEU A 150 -4.01 10.34 -9.18
C LEU A 150 -4.04 11.81 -9.61
N ALA A 151 -3.33 12.11 -10.68
CA ALA A 151 -3.43 13.39 -11.36
C ALA A 151 -4.73 13.48 -12.19
N SER A 152 -5.22 14.70 -12.44
CA SER A 152 -6.38 14.88 -13.31
C SER A 152 -6.01 14.60 -14.76
N VAL A 153 -6.41 13.44 -15.26
CA VAL A 153 -6.24 13.03 -16.65
C VAL A 153 -6.86 14.06 -17.61
N GLU A 154 -8.01 14.62 -17.25
CA GLU A 154 -8.71 15.61 -18.05
C GLU A 154 -7.87 16.89 -18.22
N LYS A 155 -7.26 17.38 -17.13
CA LYS A 155 -6.36 18.55 -17.20
C LYS A 155 -5.10 18.27 -18.02
N GLN A 156 -4.55 17.07 -17.91
CA GLN A 156 -3.40 16.66 -18.73
C GLN A 156 -3.75 16.67 -20.23
N ILE A 157 -4.92 16.14 -20.59
CA ILE A 157 -5.43 16.20 -21.97
C ILE A 157 -5.68 17.64 -22.38
N ASP A 158 -6.25 18.50 -21.53
CA ASP A 158 -6.45 19.92 -21.83
C ASP A 158 -5.13 20.63 -22.13
N VAL A 159 -4.07 20.32 -21.38
CA VAL A 159 -2.72 20.85 -21.65
C VAL A 159 -2.19 20.31 -22.99
N LEU A 160 -2.29 19.00 -23.24
CA LEU A 160 -1.87 18.40 -24.50
C LEU A 160 -2.54 19.09 -25.70
N MET A 161 -3.85 19.36 -25.61
CA MET A 161 -4.62 19.98 -26.67
C MET A 161 -4.27 21.44 -26.95
N GLN A 162 -3.52 22.12 -26.06
CA GLN A 162 -3.00 23.47 -26.31
C GLN A 162 -1.84 23.47 -27.34
N PHE A 163 -1.13 22.35 -27.45
CA PHE A 163 0.00 22.17 -28.37
C PHE A 163 -0.41 21.49 -29.69
N CYS A 164 -1.67 21.11 -29.84
CA CYS A 164 -2.18 20.40 -30.99
C CYS A 164 -3.04 21.30 -31.90
N ASP A 165 -3.05 21.01 -33.22
CA ASP A 165 -4.07 21.57 -34.12
C ASP A 165 -5.44 21.07 -33.68
N LYS A 166 -6.31 22.02 -33.29
CA LYS A 166 -7.60 21.73 -32.66
C LYS A 166 -8.58 20.95 -33.56
N GLU A 167 -8.41 20.93 -34.86
CA GLU A 167 -9.38 20.33 -35.79
C GLU A 167 -8.95 18.96 -36.33
N ASN A 168 -7.64 18.73 -36.47
CA ASN A 168 -7.14 17.59 -37.26
C ASN A 168 -6.20 16.64 -36.46
N THR A 169 -5.88 16.92 -35.19
CA THR A 169 -4.97 16.06 -34.46
C THR A 169 -5.68 14.86 -33.87
N LYS A 170 -5.35 13.68 -34.37
CA LYS A 170 -5.68 12.40 -33.75
C LYS A 170 -4.72 12.13 -32.61
N VAL A 171 -5.23 11.72 -31.45
CA VAL A 171 -4.44 11.44 -30.24
C VAL A 171 -4.29 9.94 -30.05
N ALA A 172 -3.05 9.47 -29.94
CA ALA A 172 -2.77 8.11 -29.47
C ALA A 172 -2.83 8.10 -27.93
N VAL A 173 -3.58 7.15 -27.35
CA VAL A 173 -3.51 6.81 -25.93
C VAL A 173 -2.74 5.51 -25.82
N VAL A 174 -1.53 5.56 -25.27
CA VAL A 174 -0.61 4.41 -25.16
C VAL A 174 -0.49 4.02 -23.70
N TYR A 175 -0.77 2.77 -23.36
CA TYR A 175 -0.73 2.32 -21.97
C TYR A 175 -0.32 0.86 -21.81
N CYS A 176 0.12 0.48 -20.60
CA CYS A 176 0.42 -0.90 -20.27
C CYS A 176 -0.87 -1.67 -19.93
N SER A 177 -1.17 -2.72 -20.71
CA SER A 177 -2.37 -3.54 -20.50
C SER A 177 -2.27 -4.49 -19.31
N ALA A 178 -1.09 -4.66 -18.74
CA ALA A 178 -0.86 -5.48 -17.55
C ALA A 178 -1.08 -4.69 -16.23
N GLU A 179 -1.22 -3.36 -16.30
CA GLU A 179 -1.30 -2.50 -15.13
C GLU A 179 -2.69 -1.86 -14.96
N PRO A 180 -3.41 -2.15 -13.86
CA PRO A 180 -4.76 -1.61 -13.62
C PRO A 180 -4.82 -0.08 -13.57
N ASN A 181 -3.81 0.58 -13.01
CA ASN A 181 -3.69 2.04 -12.98
C ASN A 181 -3.58 2.64 -14.39
N SER A 182 -2.78 2.03 -15.28
CA SER A 182 -2.62 2.45 -16.66
C SER A 182 -3.94 2.28 -17.43
N ILE A 183 -4.63 1.16 -17.29
CA ILE A 183 -5.96 0.89 -17.88
C ILE A 183 -6.96 1.96 -17.43
N TYR A 184 -7.07 2.19 -16.12
CA TYR A 184 -8.00 3.17 -15.53
C TYR A 184 -7.81 4.57 -16.10
N GLN A 185 -6.56 5.03 -16.18
CA GLN A 185 -6.24 6.36 -16.70
C GLN A 185 -6.47 6.45 -18.22
N ALA A 186 -6.12 5.39 -18.98
CA ALA A 186 -6.35 5.34 -20.43
C ALA A 186 -7.84 5.41 -20.79
N GLU A 187 -8.69 4.67 -20.07
CA GLU A 187 -10.14 4.74 -20.25
C GLU A 187 -10.71 6.13 -19.92
N ARG A 188 -10.18 6.80 -18.90
CA ARG A 188 -10.56 8.20 -18.61
C ARG A 188 -10.15 9.14 -19.73
N ALA A 189 -8.92 8.98 -20.25
CA ALA A 189 -8.42 9.79 -21.37
C ALA A 189 -9.28 9.59 -22.60
N GLU A 190 -9.60 8.35 -22.97
CA GLU A 190 -10.46 8.03 -24.12
C GLU A 190 -11.85 8.65 -23.98
N ARG A 191 -12.51 8.46 -22.82
CA ARG A 191 -13.82 9.06 -22.55
C ARG A 191 -13.79 10.59 -22.66
N TYR A 192 -12.75 11.22 -22.15
CA TYR A 192 -12.60 12.66 -22.19
C TYR A 192 -12.36 13.18 -23.62
N LEU A 193 -11.46 12.56 -24.38
CA LEU A 193 -11.22 12.90 -25.78
C LEU A 193 -12.48 12.77 -26.63
N LYS A 194 -13.26 11.69 -26.47
CA LYS A 194 -14.56 11.51 -27.11
C LYS A 194 -15.55 12.63 -26.74
N ARG A 195 -15.60 13.05 -25.47
CA ARG A 195 -16.44 14.18 -25.03
C ARG A 195 -16.03 15.49 -25.68
N LEU A 196 -14.73 15.70 -25.88
CA LEU A 196 -14.19 16.84 -26.62
C LEU A 196 -14.36 16.71 -28.15
N LYS A 197 -14.98 15.62 -28.65
CA LYS A 197 -15.11 15.28 -30.08
C LYS A 197 -13.75 15.20 -30.78
N ARG A 198 -12.74 14.66 -30.10
CA ARG A 198 -11.40 14.42 -30.63
C ARG A 198 -11.27 12.99 -31.11
N ASP A 199 -10.64 12.84 -32.29
CA ASP A 199 -10.28 11.51 -32.78
C ASP A 199 -9.14 10.95 -31.92
N CYS A 200 -9.28 9.70 -31.49
CA CYS A 200 -8.26 9.03 -30.70
C CYS A 200 -8.14 7.56 -31.09
N ALA A 201 -6.97 7.01 -30.86
CA ALA A 201 -6.69 5.58 -31.04
C ALA A 201 -5.98 5.02 -29.81
N ILE A 202 -6.34 3.80 -29.47
CA ILE A 202 -5.79 3.08 -28.33
C ILE A 202 -4.65 2.18 -28.80
N TYR A 203 -3.53 2.25 -28.09
CA TYR A 203 -2.36 1.41 -28.31
C TYR A 203 -1.95 0.80 -26.97
N THR A 204 -1.75 -0.50 -26.95
CA THR A 204 -1.36 -1.22 -25.72
C THR A 204 0.02 -1.81 -25.85
N VAL A 205 0.77 -1.78 -24.76
CA VAL A 205 1.99 -2.55 -24.56
C VAL A 205 1.72 -3.58 -23.47
N ALA A 206 2.24 -4.78 -23.62
CA ALA A 206 2.15 -5.80 -22.59
C ALA A 206 3.36 -5.73 -21.64
N ASP A 207 4.51 -5.43 -22.20
CA ASP A 207 5.78 -5.27 -21.49
C ASP A 207 6.72 -4.30 -22.24
N SER A 208 7.93 -4.12 -21.73
CA SER A 208 8.91 -3.19 -22.28
C SER A 208 9.40 -3.55 -23.70
N ASN A 209 9.27 -4.82 -24.14
CA ASN A 209 9.72 -5.26 -25.46
C ASN A 209 8.83 -4.70 -26.58
N ASP A 210 7.55 -4.46 -26.29
CA ASP A 210 6.58 -3.97 -27.25
C ASP A 210 6.65 -2.45 -27.45
N VAL A 211 7.23 -1.72 -26.52
CA VAL A 211 7.17 -0.24 -26.47
C VAL A 211 7.64 0.41 -27.76
N GLN A 212 8.79 0.00 -28.30
CA GLN A 212 9.35 0.61 -29.49
C GLN A 212 8.44 0.44 -30.72
N ALA A 213 7.92 -0.78 -30.94
CA ALA A 213 7.06 -1.09 -32.07
C ALA A 213 5.73 -0.35 -31.97
N VAL A 214 5.12 -0.32 -30.80
CA VAL A 214 3.84 0.34 -30.54
C VAL A 214 3.97 1.85 -30.67
N LEU A 215 5.00 2.46 -30.08
CA LEU A 215 5.24 3.91 -30.22
C LEU A 215 5.55 4.31 -31.67
N THR A 216 6.33 3.52 -32.40
CA THR A 216 6.61 3.78 -33.82
C THR A 216 5.31 3.84 -34.63
N LYS A 217 4.39 2.90 -34.40
CA LYS A 217 3.08 2.88 -35.05
C LYS A 217 2.23 4.09 -34.63
N ALA A 218 2.18 4.39 -33.32
CA ALA A 218 1.41 5.51 -32.80
C ALA A 218 1.86 6.85 -33.40
N VAL A 219 3.17 7.09 -33.53
CA VAL A 219 3.76 8.31 -34.16
C VAL A 219 3.42 8.41 -35.65
N GLN A 220 3.34 7.28 -36.36
CA GLN A 220 2.98 7.28 -37.80
C GLN A 220 1.51 7.58 -38.02
N GLU A 221 0.60 7.21 -37.14
CA GLU A 221 -0.84 7.28 -37.32
C GLU A 221 -1.50 8.45 -36.57
N CYS A 222 -0.83 9.08 -35.63
CA CYS A 222 -1.36 10.10 -34.75
C CYS A 222 -0.45 11.34 -34.66
N GLY A 223 -1.07 12.49 -34.42
CA GLY A 223 -0.35 13.78 -34.30
C GLY A 223 0.06 14.13 -32.86
N ALA A 224 -0.45 13.38 -31.87
CA ALA A 224 -0.09 13.55 -30.47
C ALA A 224 -0.19 12.21 -29.73
N ILE A 225 0.58 12.05 -28.64
CA ILE A 225 0.57 10.85 -27.81
C ILE A 225 0.31 11.27 -26.36
N PHE A 226 -0.62 10.59 -25.71
CA PHE A 226 -0.85 10.62 -24.28
C PHE A 226 -0.43 9.27 -23.68
N ILE A 227 0.45 9.30 -22.70
CA ILE A 227 0.94 8.12 -21.98
C ILE A 227 0.62 8.33 -20.48
N PRO A 228 -0.38 7.62 -19.94
CA PRO A 228 -0.63 7.60 -18.51
C PRO A 228 0.47 6.84 -17.74
N THR A 229 0.49 7.02 -16.44
CA THR A 229 1.38 6.28 -15.52
C THR A 229 0.83 4.91 -15.20
#